data_216fafb41d02083b89efed212e8d2f24
#
_entry.id   216fafb41d02083b89efed212e8d2f24
#
_cell.length_a   1.000
_cell.length_b   1.000
_cell.length_c   1.000
_cell.angle_alpha   90.00
_cell.angle_beta   90.00
_cell.angle_gamma   90.00
#
_symmetry.space_group_name_H-M   'P 1'
#
loop_
_entity.id
_entity.type
_entity.pdbx_description
1 polymer ?
#
loop_
_entity_poly.entity_id
_entity_poly.type
_entity_poly.pdbx_seq_one_letter_code
_entity_poly.pdbx_strand_id
1 'polypeptide(L)'
;MTLALFAALLLTGPALQAAPTLADYFPPSELQGGWRTLLPESGTPDDGQKAEIKRIAGVDHDKLAKAWAYNIASGGKTGMLVIRRGQVVGEWYRDCDKKTDFNIYSSSKAYTSLAYGLILKDFGGTLPGGKELTLDTKVLNAEWVPEALPLTDPRKADVTVRHLLNMTGGFSEQNAPRGVGHFEWMTGHVDKSPMATLKGDPGTTFHYSNAGVAHLVLAFQHATGKDLLPYLKERIFDPIGEAPTSWNQVGGDGKIGPLSQGYSGLMTNAREHARFCHLAMHKGEWAGKRLVPASYYDFAWKGTKVNPVYGAQWWVQPRFAGAPADIVQTAGARNNSGFVVPSLDLVFVRTGDGNDYPKGFEGELVKLVLAAVE
;
A
#
# COMPACT_ATOMS: atom_id res chain seq x y z
N MET A 1 -16.99 74.54 -29.70
CA MET A 1 -16.38 73.21 -29.82
C MET A 1 -16.40 72.55 -28.43
N THR A 2 -17.37 71.69 -28.20
CA THR A 2 -17.60 71.06 -26.89
C THR A 2 -17.20 69.57 -27.00
N LEU A 3 -16.12 69.19 -26.31
CA LEU A 3 -15.69 67.77 -26.22
C LEU A 3 -16.59 67.02 -25.22
N ALA A 4 -17.28 66.01 -25.67
CA ALA A 4 -17.98 65.05 -24.81
C ALA A 4 -17.03 63.91 -24.41
N LEU A 5 -16.77 63.79 -23.12
CA LEU A 5 -16.09 62.61 -22.53
C LEU A 5 -17.10 61.46 -22.42
N PHE A 6 -16.84 60.38 -23.12
CA PHE A 6 -17.51 59.04 -22.87
C PHE A 6 -16.77 58.34 -21.77
N ALA A 7 -17.41 58.17 -20.61
CA ALA A 7 -16.94 57.29 -19.56
C ALA A 7 -17.43 55.86 -19.85
N ALA A 8 -16.51 54.95 -20.13
CA ALA A 8 -16.81 53.53 -20.25
C ALA A 8 -16.95 52.89 -18.85
N LEU A 9 -18.15 52.47 -18.50
CA LEU A 9 -18.43 51.66 -17.32
C LEU A 9 -17.97 50.23 -17.58
N LEU A 10 -16.85 49.84 -16.99
CA LEU A 10 -16.43 48.44 -16.92
C LEU A 10 -17.31 47.70 -15.88
N LEU A 11 -18.28 46.94 -16.35
CA LEU A 11 -19.01 45.96 -15.54
C LEU A 11 -18.07 44.81 -15.17
N THR A 12 -17.52 44.88 -13.96
CA THR A 12 -16.86 43.70 -13.35
C THR A 12 -17.93 42.72 -12.96
N GLY A 13 -18.12 41.68 -13.76
CA GLY A 13 -18.94 40.52 -13.38
C GLY A 13 -18.34 39.85 -12.11
N PRO A 14 -19.19 39.19 -11.29
CA PRO A 14 -18.69 38.48 -10.11
C PRO A 14 -17.66 37.48 -10.56
N ALA A 15 -16.45 37.54 -9.99
CA ALA A 15 -15.42 36.52 -10.17
C ALA A 15 -16.05 35.16 -9.77
N LEU A 16 -16.09 34.23 -10.72
CA LEU A 16 -16.39 32.84 -10.40
C LEU A 16 -15.41 32.44 -9.30
N GLN A 17 -15.89 32.33 -8.08
CA GLN A 17 -15.17 31.72 -7.02
C GLN A 17 -14.87 30.28 -7.48
N ALA A 18 -13.59 29.96 -7.70
CA ALA A 18 -13.17 28.61 -7.98
C ALA A 18 -13.79 27.71 -6.91
N ALA A 19 -14.50 26.66 -7.33
CA ALA A 19 -15.06 25.69 -6.42
C ALA A 19 -13.90 25.22 -5.49
N PRO A 20 -14.11 25.12 -4.16
CA PRO A 20 -13.06 24.69 -3.26
C PRO A 20 -12.50 23.39 -3.79
N THR A 21 -11.20 23.34 -4.02
CA THR A 21 -10.50 22.13 -4.40
C THR A 21 -10.78 21.09 -3.33
N LEU A 22 -11.51 20.03 -3.67
CA LEU A 22 -11.86 18.93 -2.76
C LEU A 22 -10.60 18.12 -2.34
N ALA A 23 -9.43 18.53 -2.83
CA ALA A 23 -8.16 17.83 -2.80
C ALA A 23 -7.53 17.62 -1.42
N ASP A 24 -7.95 18.34 -0.39
CA ASP A 24 -7.23 18.33 0.91
C ASP A 24 -8.06 17.78 2.06
N TYR A 25 -8.91 16.78 1.79
CA TYR A 25 -9.63 16.14 2.86
C TYR A 25 -8.90 14.92 3.41
N PHE A 26 -8.60 14.96 4.69
CA PHE A 26 -8.04 13.84 5.45
C PHE A 26 -9.05 13.38 6.50
N PRO A 27 -9.52 12.12 6.44
CA PRO A 27 -10.56 11.66 7.36
C PRO A 27 -10.02 11.55 8.79
N PRO A 28 -10.77 12.02 9.81
CA PRO A 28 -10.49 11.67 11.19
C PRO A 28 -10.63 10.16 11.40
N SER A 29 -10.23 9.64 12.56
CA SER A 29 -10.42 8.22 12.87
C SER A 29 -11.91 7.83 12.78
N GLU A 30 -12.20 6.55 12.59
CA GLU A 30 -13.59 6.05 12.52
C GLU A 30 -14.38 6.38 13.80
N LEU A 31 -13.71 6.47 14.96
CA LEU A 31 -14.34 6.88 16.22
C LEU A 31 -14.72 8.37 16.28
N GLN A 32 -14.09 9.19 15.43
CA GLN A 32 -14.28 10.64 15.35
C GLN A 32 -15.08 11.08 14.12
N GLY A 33 -15.76 10.16 13.44
CA GLY A 33 -16.59 10.42 12.27
C GLY A 33 -16.10 9.75 10.98
N GLY A 34 -14.83 9.37 10.88
CA GLY A 34 -14.32 8.60 9.75
C GLY A 34 -14.38 9.33 8.40
N TRP A 35 -14.51 8.55 7.34
CA TRP A 35 -14.61 9.05 5.98
C TRP A 35 -15.94 9.81 5.74
N ARG A 36 -15.85 10.99 5.12
CA ARG A 36 -17.03 11.64 4.58
C ARG A 36 -17.53 10.88 3.35
N THR A 37 -18.86 10.85 3.17
CA THR A 37 -19.50 10.07 2.11
C THR A 37 -20.52 10.88 1.35
N LEU A 38 -20.64 10.61 0.05
CA LEU A 38 -21.75 11.07 -0.79
C LEU A 38 -22.89 10.03 -0.86
N LEU A 39 -22.70 8.88 -0.23
CA LEU A 39 -23.73 7.83 -0.15
C LEU A 39 -24.76 8.18 0.95
N PRO A 40 -26.05 7.84 0.76
CA PRO A 40 -27.03 7.91 1.80
C PRO A 40 -26.76 6.87 2.89
N GLU A 41 -27.40 7.00 4.07
CA GLU A 41 -27.29 6.03 5.15
C GLU A 41 -27.72 4.61 4.73
N SER A 42 -28.66 4.50 3.79
CA SER A 42 -29.06 3.20 3.20
C SER A 42 -27.97 2.53 2.38
N GLY A 43 -26.89 3.24 2.02
CA GLY A 43 -25.83 2.76 1.13
C GLY A 43 -26.22 2.71 -0.35
N THR A 44 -27.51 2.87 -0.70
CA THR A 44 -28.00 2.80 -2.08
C THR A 44 -28.55 4.17 -2.50
N PRO A 45 -27.86 4.92 -3.35
CA PRO A 45 -28.30 6.24 -3.78
C PRO A 45 -29.47 6.17 -4.76
N ASP A 46 -30.43 7.07 -4.60
CA ASP A 46 -31.46 7.36 -5.60
C ASP A 46 -30.91 8.15 -6.79
N ASP A 47 -31.72 8.43 -7.79
CA ASP A 47 -31.27 9.10 -9.03
C ASP A 47 -30.77 10.53 -8.78
N GLY A 48 -31.37 11.26 -7.82
CA GLY A 48 -30.89 12.59 -7.42
C GLY A 48 -29.51 12.53 -6.76
N GLN A 49 -29.32 11.56 -5.87
CA GLN A 49 -28.04 11.32 -5.19
C GLN A 49 -26.97 10.82 -6.16
N LYS A 50 -27.31 9.97 -7.14
CA LYS A 50 -26.39 9.56 -8.22
C LYS A 50 -25.96 10.76 -9.06
N ALA A 51 -26.88 11.65 -9.39
CA ALA A 51 -26.55 12.90 -10.11
C ALA A 51 -25.59 13.77 -9.29
N GLU A 52 -25.78 13.85 -7.98
CA GLU A 52 -24.90 14.61 -7.07
C GLU A 52 -23.51 13.96 -6.95
N ILE A 53 -23.41 12.64 -6.82
CA ILE A 53 -22.15 11.87 -6.86
C ILE A 53 -21.40 12.19 -8.16
N LYS A 54 -22.11 12.16 -9.31
CA LYS A 54 -21.53 12.48 -10.61
C LYS A 54 -21.05 13.93 -10.67
N ARG A 55 -21.84 14.87 -10.19
CA ARG A 55 -21.51 16.30 -10.19
C ARG A 55 -20.28 16.62 -9.31
N ILE A 56 -20.21 16.06 -8.11
CA ILE A 56 -19.14 16.35 -7.13
C ILE A 56 -17.87 15.55 -7.46
N ALA A 57 -18.02 14.25 -7.61
CA ALA A 57 -16.90 13.33 -7.71
C ALA A 57 -16.56 12.90 -9.14
N GLY A 58 -17.39 13.21 -10.14
CA GLY A 58 -17.18 12.75 -11.53
C GLY A 58 -17.26 11.22 -11.62
N VAL A 59 -18.21 10.60 -10.89
CA VAL A 59 -18.37 9.14 -10.86
C VAL A 59 -19.79 8.76 -11.25
N ASP A 60 -19.89 7.88 -12.23
CA ASP A 60 -21.14 7.21 -12.63
C ASP A 60 -21.37 6.02 -11.68
N HIS A 61 -22.27 6.21 -10.71
CA HIS A 61 -22.52 5.22 -9.66
C HIS A 61 -23.11 3.91 -10.21
N ASP A 62 -23.90 3.94 -11.29
CA ASP A 62 -24.47 2.72 -11.89
C ASP A 62 -23.38 1.87 -12.56
N LYS A 63 -22.38 2.51 -13.18
CA LYS A 63 -21.21 1.79 -13.69
C LYS A 63 -20.37 1.24 -12.53
N LEU A 64 -20.21 2.00 -11.46
CA LEU A 64 -19.46 1.54 -10.29
C LEU A 64 -20.16 0.35 -9.59
N ALA A 65 -21.49 0.33 -9.54
CA ALA A 65 -22.27 -0.81 -9.05
C ALA A 65 -22.04 -2.09 -9.87
N LYS A 66 -21.69 -1.98 -11.15
CA LYS A 66 -21.30 -3.15 -11.98
C LYS A 66 -19.95 -3.73 -11.52
N ALA A 67 -19.01 -2.88 -11.08
CA ALA A 67 -17.75 -3.35 -10.48
C ALA A 67 -18.02 -4.13 -9.19
N TRP A 68 -18.96 -3.67 -8.36
CA TRP A 68 -19.38 -4.42 -7.19
C TRP A 68 -20.05 -5.75 -7.54
N ALA A 69 -21.00 -5.75 -8.48
CA ALA A 69 -21.66 -6.98 -8.94
C ALA A 69 -20.65 -8.02 -9.47
N TYR A 70 -19.59 -7.56 -10.16
CA TYR A 70 -18.50 -8.42 -10.59
C TYR A 70 -17.67 -8.92 -9.41
N ASN A 71 -17.36 -8.05 -8.43
CA ASN A 71 -16.58 -8.41 -7.25
C ASN A 71 -17.23 -9.55 -6.46
N ILE A 72 -18.54 -9.53 -6.26
CA ILE A 72 -19.24 -10.57 -5.48
C ILE A 72 -19.32 -11.94 -6.17
N ALA A 73 -19.07 -12.01 -7.45
CA ALA A 73 -19.01 -13.29 -8.17
C ALA A 73 -17.84 -14.18 -7.70
N SER A 74 -16.86 -13.62 -6.97
CA SER A 74 -15.70 -14.35 -6.43
C SER A 74 -16.01 -15.28 -5.24
N GLY A 75 -17.23 -15.30 -4.72
CA GLY A 75 -17.58 -16.05 -3.50
C GLY A 75 -16.97 -15.45 -2.21
N GLY A 76 -17.30 -16.01 -1.06
CA GLY A 76 -16.78 -15.62 0.26
C GLY A 76 -17.23 -14.25 0.77
N LYS A 77 -16.74 -13.87 1.94
CA LYS A 77 -16.92 -12.51 2.50
C LYS A 77 -16.08 -11.52 1.71
N THR A 78 -16.61 -10.36 1.40
CA THR A 78 -15.86 -9.33 0.69
C THR A 78 -16.39 -7.93 0.95
N GLY A 79 -15.48 -6.94 0.98
CA GLY A 79 -15.78 -5.53 1.00
C GLY A 79 -15.09 -4.80 -0.17
N MET A 80 -15.74 -3.77 -0.67
CA MET A 80 -15.17 -2.85 -1.66
C MET A 80 -15.50 -1.42 -1.29
N LEU A 81 -14.47 -0.58 -1.27
CA LEU A 81 -14.56 0.85 -0.95
C LEU A 81 -13.91 1.65 -2.07
N VAL A 82 -14.60 2.68 -2.55
CA VAL A 82 -14.10 3.59 -3.59
C VAL A 82 -14.19 5.03 -3.09
N ILE A 83 -13.06 5.71 -3.13
CA ILE A 83 -12.90 7.09 -2.69
C ILE A 83 -12.42 7.92 -3.87
N ARG A 84 -13.14 8.98 -4.19
CA ARG A 84 -12.78 9.92 -5.24
C ARG A 84 -12.84 11.34 -4.69
N ARG A 85 -11.78 12.11 -4.91
CA ARG A 85 -11.67 13.50 -4.40
C ARG A 85 -11.99 13.59 -2.90
N GLY A 86 -11.44 12.65 -2.11
CA GLY A 86 -11.64 12.55 -0.68
C GLY A 86 -13.07 12.19 -0.23
N GLN A 87 -13.98 11.77 -1.12
CA GLN A 87 -15.34 11.36 -0.82
C GLN A 87 -15.52 9.86 -1.04
N VAL A 88 -16.16 9.17 -0.14
CA VAL A 88 -16.66 7.82 -0.40
C VAL A 88 -17.80 7.91 -1.42
N VAL A 89 -17.62 7.27 -2.56
CA VAL A 89 -18.56 7.25 -3.68
C VAL A 89 -19.12 5.87 -3.96
N GLY A 90 -18.56 4.84 -3.31
CA GLY A 90 -19.01 3.46 -3.37
C GLY A 90 -18.48 2.70 -2.16
N GLU A 91 -19.37 2.01 -1.45
CA GLU A 91 -19.01 1.20 -0.29
C GLU A 91 -20.00 0.04 -0.16
N TRP A 92 -19.50 -1.18 -0.25
CA TRP A 92 -20.31 -2.38 -0.23
C TRP A 92 -19.64 -3.52 0.52
N TYR A 93 -20.45 -4.34 1.14
CA TYR A 93 -20.04 -5.51 1.91
C TYR A 93 -20.97 -6.68 1.62
N ARG A 94 -20.41 -7.88 1.53
CA ARG A 94 -21.15 -9.13 1.44
C ARG A 94 -20.71 -10.08 2.54
N ASP A 95 -21.66 -10.55 3.36
CA ASP A 95 -21.47 -11.46 4.49
C ASP A 95 -20.46 -10.93 5.53
N CYS A 96 -20.27 -9.61 5.58
CA CYS A 96 -19.41 -8.88 6.50
C CYS A 96 -19.86 -7.41 6.57
N ASP A 97 -19.14 -6.59 7.32
CA ASP A 97 -19.38 -5.16 7.46
C ASP A 97 -18.09 -4.34 7.36
N LYS A 98 -18.22 -3.01 7.52
CA LYS A 98 -17.10 -2.06 7.45
C LYS A 98 -16.05 -2.23 8.57
N LYS A 99 -16.36 -3.00 9.61
CA LYS A 99 -15.47 -3.28 10.75
C LYS A 99 -14.82 -4.65 10.64
N THR A 100 -15.20 -5.46 9.64
CA THR A 100 -14.68 -6.81 9.47
C THR A 100 -13.26 -6.75 8.96
N ASP A 101 -12.32 -7.23 9.78
CA ASP A 101 -10.91 -7.30 9.40
C ASP A 101 -10.62 -8.55 8.58
N PHE A 102 -9.75 -8.35 7.60
CA PHE A 102 -9.21 -9.40 6.75
C PHE A 102 -7.70 -9.43 6.85
N ASN A 103 -7.11 -10.62 6.74
CA ASN A 103 -5.70 -10.72 6.42
C ASN A 103 -5.50 -10.15 5.00
N ILE A 104 -4.79 -9.04 4.89
CA ILE A 104 -4.52 -8.45 3.57
C ILE A 104 -3.33 -9.10 2.85
N TYR A 105 -2.82 -10.21 3.40
CA TYR A 105 -1.73 -10.99 2.82
C TYR A 105 -0.55 -10.11 2.37
N SER A 106 -0.10 -10.29 1.14
CA SER A 106 1.08 -9.59 0.61
C SER A 106 0.91 -8.07 0.45
N SER A 107 -0.30 -7.51 0.56
CA SER A 107 -0.49 -6.06 0.68
C SER A 107 0.25 -5.49 1.90
N SER A 108 0.50 -6.32 2.94
CA SER A 108 1.32 -5.98 4.10
C SER A 108 2.74 -5.52 3.74
N LYS A 109 3.28 -5.98 2.60
CA LYS A 109 4.62 -5.63 2.14
C LYS A 109 4.82 -4.13 1.90
N ALA A 110 3.77 -3.44 1.45
CA ALA A 110 3.81 -1.99 1.25
C ALA A 110 3.99 -1.24 2.58
N TYR A 111 3.41 -1.75 3.67
CA TYR A 111 3.61 -1.20 5.02
C TYR A 111 5.04 -1.43 5.53
N THR A 112 5.60 -2.62 5.28
CA THR A 112 7.02 -2.90 5.59
C THR A 112 7.94 -1.98 4.81
N SER A 113 7.67 -1.77 3.53
CA SER A 113 8.43 -0.83 2.70
C SER A 113 8.34 0.61 3.22
N LEU A 114 7.14 1.06 3.64
CA LEU A 114 6.97 2.39 4.20
C LEU A 114 7.78 2.58 5.49
N ALA A 115 7.89 1.55 6.35
CA ALA A 115 8.74 1.60 7.53
C ALA A 115 10.21 1.88 7.16
N TYR A 116 10.70 1.33 6.05
CA TYR A 116 12.01 1.67 5.50
C TYR A 116 12.09 3.11 4.97
N GLY A 117 11.01 3.64 4.43
CA GLY A 117 10.90 5.06 4.08
C GLY A 117 11.11 6.02 5.25
N LEU A 118 10.86 5.55 6.48
CA LEU A 118 11.03 6.34 7.71
C LEU A 118 12.44 6.25 8.31
N ILE A 119 13.17 5.16 8.07
CA ILE A 119 14.45 4.90 8.75
C ILE A 119 15.67 5.08 7.85
N LEU A 120 15.51 5.01 6.52
CA LEU A 120 16.63 5.13 5.60
C LEU A 120 17.14 6.57 5.50
N LYS A 121 18.46 6.72 5.63
CA LYS A 121 19.16 8.00 5.47
C LYS A 121 18.88 8.65 4.11
N ASP A 122 18.73 7.85 3.06
CA ASP A 122 18.37 8.31 1.71
C ASP A 122 17.12 9.19 1.68
N PHE A 123 16.23 9.01 2.66
CA PHE A 123 14.98 9.77 2.79
C PHE A 123 14.97 10.69 4.04
N GLY A 124 16.13 10.89 4.66
CA GLY A 124 16.25 11.72 5.88
C GLY A 124 15.93 10.98 7.18
N GLY A 125 15.81 9.64 7.14
CA GLY A 125 15.62 8.80 8.32
C GLY A 125 16.83 8.80 9.23
N THR A 126 16.57 8.55 10.51
CA THR A 126 17.60 8.45 11.56
C THR A 126 17.38 7.20 12.40
N LEU A 127 18.47 6.59 12.87
CA LEU A 127 18.44 5.42 13.73
C LEU A 127 18.96 5.71 15.13
N PRO A 128 18.55 4.94 16.14
CA PRO A 128 19.13 5.02 17.48
C PRO A 128 20.65 4.84 17.45
N GLY A 129 21.35 5.55 18.32
CA GLY A 129 22.80 5.45 18.46
C GLY A 129 23.61 6.06 17.31
N GLY A 130 22.98 6.84 16.42
CA GLY A 130 23.67 7.49 15.29
C GLY A 130 24.07 6.54 14.17
N LYS A 131 23.57 5.32 14.16
CA LYS A 131 23.74 4.39 13.03
C LYS A 131 23.09 4.93 11.77
N GLU A 132 23.63 4.54 10.62
CA GLU A 132 23.10 4.93 9.31
C GLU A 132 22.77 3.69 8.48
N LEU A 133 21.52 3.59 8.05
CA LEU A 133 21.08 2.57 7.11
C LEU A 133 20.67 3.26 5.81
N THR A 134 21.20 2.78 4.69
CA THR A 134 20.92 3.31 3.35
C THR A 134 20.36 2.23 2.45
N LEU A 135 19.82 2.63 1.30
CA LEU A 135 19.38 1.69 0.26
C LEU A 135 20.50 0.74 -0.16
N ASP A 136 21.75 1.21 -0.18
CA ASP A 136 22.89 0.43 -0.66
C ASP A 136 23.70 -0.24 0.48
N THR A 137 23.20 -0.14 1.74
CA THR A 137 23.80 -0.88 2.85
C THR A 137 23.63 -2.38 2.64
N LYS A 138 24.74 -3.13 2.67
CA LYS A 138 24.76 -4.59 2.70
C LYS A 138 24.30 -5.06 4.07
N VAL A 139 23.23 -5.86 4.12
CA VAL A 139 22.53 -6.12 5.41
C VAL A 139 22.73 -7.51 5.98
N LEU A 140 23.24 -8.48 5.21
CA LEU A 140 23.44 -9.84 5.72
C LEU A 140 24.81 -9.97 6.39
N ASN A 141 24.93 -9.40 7.57
CA ASN A 141 26.16 -9.35 8.36
C ASN A 141 25.85 -9.25 9.87
N ALA A 142 26.86 -9.22 10.71
CA ALA A 142 26.74 -9.22 12.17
C ALA A 142 26.05 -7.96 12.73
N GLU A 143 26.00 -6.87 12.00
CA GLU A 143 25.40 -5.62 12.46
C GLU A 143 23.89 -5.58 12.23
N TRP A 144 23.42 -6.04 11.05
CA TRP A 144 22.05 -5.82 10.61
C TRP A 144 21.18 -7.09 10.59
N VAL A 145 21.76 -8.24 10.24
CA VAL A 145 21.05 -9.55 10.24
C VAL A 145 22.03 -10.63 10.69
N PRO A 146 22.43 -10.67 11.97
CA PRO A 146 23.35 -11.68 12.48
C PRO A 146 22.82 -13.13 12.32
N GLU A 147 21.51 -13.31 12.25
CA GLU A 147 20.85 -14.59 12.03
C GLU A 147 21.18 -15.21 10.66
N ALA A 148 21.63 -14.42 9.70
CA ALA A 148 22.06 -14.92 8.40
C ALA A 148 23.46 -15.58 8.45
N LEU A 149 24.19 -15.48 9.57
CA LEU A 149 25.55 -15.97 9.68
C LEU A 149 25.67 -17.37 10.28
N PRO A 150 26.65 -18.19 9.82
CA PRO A 150 27.53 -17.91 8.68
C PRO A 150 26.76 -17.91 7.35
N LEU A 151 27.20 -17.10 6.38
CA LEU A 151 26.53 -17.04 5.07
C LEU A 151 26.57 -18.42 4.39
N THR A 152 25.42 -18.91 3.99
CA THR A 152 25.26 -20.21 3.30
C THR A 152 25.59 -20.14 1.80
N ASP A 153 25.65 -18.93 1.25
CA ASP A 153 26.11 -18.62 -0.12
C ASP A 153 26.94 -17.33 -0.06
N PRO A 154 28.17 -17.30 -0.55
CA PRO A 154 29.03 -16.12 -0.43
C PRO A 154 28.44 -14.86 -1.10
N ARG A 155 27.62 -15.01 -2.15
CA ARG A 155 26.93 -13.90 -2.82
C ARG A 155 25.95 -13.15 -1.93
N LYS A 156 25.47 -13.78 -0.86
CA LYS A 156 24.63 -13.12 0.14
C LYS A 156 25.29 -11.92 0.78
N ALA A 157 26.64 -11.87 0.82
CA ALA A 157 27.38 -10.71 1.32
C ALA A 157 27.10 -9.41 0.53
N ASP A 158 26.62 -9.53 -0.71
CA ASP A 158 26.33 -8.38 -1.58
C ASP A 158 24.84 -7.96 -1.58
N VAL A 159 23.99 -8.62 -0.77
CA VAL A 159 22.57 -8.27 -0.66
C VAL A 159 22.40 -6.97 0.11
N THR A 160 21.79 -5.97 -0.55
CA THR A 160 21.50 -4.65 0.04
C THR A 160 20.03 -4.51 0.40
N VAL A 161 19.69 -3.46 1.19
CA VAL A 161 18.30 -3.05 1.45
C VAL A 161 17.53 -2.85 0.14
N ARG A 162 18.14 -2.18 -0.84
CA ARG A 162 17.56 -1.95 -2.18
C ARG A 162 17.20 -3.26 -2.87
N HIS A 163 18.09 -4.25 -2.84
CA HIS A 163 17.85 -5.56 -3.43
C HIS A 163 16.63 -6.26 -2.78
N LEU A 164 16.51 -6.19 -1.46
CA LEU A 164 15.40 -6.79 -0.73
C LEU A 164 14.07 -6.07 -0.99
N LEU A 165 14.07 -4.73 -0.96
CA LEU A 165 12.88 -3.93 -1.26
C LEU A 165 12.35 -4.18 -2.67
N ASN A 166 13.25 -4.32 -3.64
CA ASN A 166 12.90 -4.50 -5.06
C ASN A 166 12.75 -5.97 -5.49
N MET A 167 12.80 -6.93 -4.55
CA MET A 167 12.71 -8.37 -4.85
C MET A 167 13.81 -8.86 -5.81
N THR A 168 14.99 -8.27 -5.73
CA THR A 168 16.17 -8.62 -6.56
C THR A 168 17.33 -9.19 -5.74
N GLY A 169 17.06 -9.66 -4.52
CA GLY A 169 18.07 -10.25 -3.64
C GLY A 169 18.51 -11.67 -4.03
N GLY A 170 17.88 -12.27 -5.05
CA GLY A 170 18.19 -13.63 -5.51
C GLY A 170 17.60 -14.75 -4.68
N PHE A 171 16.73 -14.46 -3.70
CA PHE A 171 16.07 -15.49 -2.89
C PHE A 171 14.97 -16.20 -3.66
N SER A 172 14.76 -17.48 -3.35
CA SER A 172 13.69 -18.31 -3.91
C SER A 172 12.30 -17.75 -3.54
N GLU A 173 11.29 -18.01 -4.38
CA GLU A 173 9.88 -17.69 -4.14
C GLU A 173 9.19 -18.68 -3.18
N GLN A 174 9.83 -19.77 -2.82
CA GLN A 174 9.23 -20.80 -1.95
C GLN A 174 9.00 -20.26 -0.55
N ASN A 175 7.93 -20.73 0.07
CA ASN A 175 7.60 -20.42 1.46
C ASN A 175 8.11 -21.52 2.39
N ALA A 176 8.36 -21.15 3.65
CA ALA A 176 8.67 -22.13 4.68
C ALA A 176 7.51 -23.13 4.83
N PRO A 177 7.78 -24.44 4.93
CA PRO A 177 6.78 -25.42 5.28
C PRO A 177 6.18 -25.15 6.66
N ARG A 178 4.94 -25.59 6.88
CA ARG A 178 4.27 -25.43 8.17
C ARG A 178 5.04 -26.19 9.27
N GLY A 179 5.29 -25.52 10.40
CA GLY A 179 5.97 -26.14 11.55
C GLY A 179 7.49 -26.19 11.47
N VAL A 180 8.09 -25.62 10.44
CA VAL A 180 9.55 -25.45 10.34
C VAL A 180 9.93 -24.11 10.95
N GLY A 181 11.07 -24.02 11.64
CA GLY A 181 11.64 -22.77 12.17
C GLY A 181 11.70 -21.71 11.07
N HIS A 182 10.92 -20.63 11.23
CA HIS A 182 10.57 -19.78 10.09
C HIS A 182 11.74 -18.91 9.63
N PHE A 183 12.44 -18.28 10.58
CA PHE A 183 13.59 -17.44 10.23
C PHE A 183 14.80 -18.28 9.81
N GLU A 184 15.05 -19.43 10.43
CA GLU A 184 16.11 -20.36 10.04
C GLU A 184 15.89 -20.87 8.60
N TRP A 185 14.62 -21.17 8.23
CA TRP A 185 14.30 -21.51 6.85
C TRP A 185 14.58 -20.33 5.91
N MET A 186 14.11 -19.13 6.26
CA MET A 186 14.25 -17.94 5.42
C MET A 186 15.71 -17.50 5.24
N THR A 187 16.56 -17.71 6.26
CA THR A 187 18.00 -17.42 6.18
C THR A 187 18.81 -18.54 5.52
N GLY A 188 18.24 -19.74 5.38
CA GLY A 188 18.89 -20.87 4.71
C GLY A 188 19.61 -21.84 5.65
N HIS A 189 19.38 -21.77 6.96
CA HIS A 189 20.06 -22.58 7.97
C HIS A 189 19.32 -23.87 8.37
N VAL A 190 18.22 -24.19 7.70
CA VAL A 190 17.53 -25.46 7.83
C VAL A 190 17.90 -26.36 6.65
N ASP A 191 18.09 -27.65 6.92
CA ASP A 191 18.40 -28.64 5.88
C ASP A 191 17.43 -28.54 4.69
N LYS A 192 18.01 -28.54 3.48
CA LYS A 192 17.27 -28.43 2.22
C LYS A 192 16.48 -27.13 2.04
N SER A 193 16.76 -26.10 2.83
CA SER A 193 16.17 -24.80 2.57
C SER A 193 16.58 -24.29 1.18
N PRO A 194 15.61 -23.91 0.31
CA PRO A 194 15.91 -23.31 -0.98
C PRO A 194 16.52 -21.91 -0.86
N MET A 195 16.60 -21.35 0.35
CA MET A 195 17.26 -20.09 0.67
C MET A 195 18.75 -20.25 0.96
N ALA A 196 19.24 -21.48 1.10
CA ALA A 196 20.68 -21.75 1.32
C ALA A 196 21.55 -21.20 0.16
N THR A 197 21.05 -21.30 -1.07
CA THR A 197 21.74 -20.80 -2.28
C THR A 197 20.87 -19.79 -3.03
N LEU A 198 21.44 -18.67 -3.45
CA LEU A 198 20.75 -17.68 -4.26
C LEU A 198 20.52 -18.19 -5.70
N LYS A 199 19.34 -17.94 -6.24
CA LYS A 199 18.96 -18.29 -7.62
C LYS A 199 19.63 -17.41 -8.68
N GLY A 200 20.13 -16.25 -8.31
CA GLY A 200 20.83 -15.30 -9.15
C GLY A 200 21.65 -14.33 -8.31
N ASP A 201 22.56 -13.62 -8.94
CA ASP A 201 23.33 -12.60 -8.23
C ASP A 201 22.43 -11.42 -7.81
N PRO A 202 22.66 -10.82 -6.63
CA PRO A 202 21.88 -9.70 -6.17
C PRO A 202 21.83 -8.56 -7.21
N GLY A 203 20.61 -8.07 -7.46
CA GLY A 203 20.35 -7.00 -8.44
C GLY A 203 20.13 -7.44 -9.88
N THR A 204 20.35 -8.71 -10.23
CA THR A 204 20.33 -9.18 -11.63
C THR A 204 19.01 -9.78 -12.09
N THR A 205 18.24 -10.37 -11.18
CA THR A 205 16.98 -11.06 -11.47
C THR A 205 15.91 -10.69 -10.46
N PHE A 206 14.67 -10.68 -10.90
CA PHE A 206 13.50 -10.50 -10.03
C PHE A 206 12.95 -11.85 -9.59
N HIS A 207 12.85 -12.03 -8.27
CA HIS A 207 12.18 -13.18 -7.64
C HIS A 207 11.28 -12.68 -6.52
N TYR A 208 9.97 -12.81 -6.70
CA TYR A 208 9.00 -12.41 -5.69
C TYR A 208 9.14 -13.32 -4.44
N SER A 209 9.86 -12.87 -3.43
CA SER A 209 10.31 -13.70 -2.32
C SER A 209 9.88 -13.17 -0.96
N ASN A 210 9.14 -13.99 -0.20
CA ASN A 210 8.85 -13.71 1.20
C ASN A 210 10.12 -13.76 2.07
N ALA A 211 11.11 -14.58 1.70
CA ALA A 211 12.38 -14.64 2.40
C ALA A 211 13.13 -13.29 2.34
N GLY A 212 13.12 -12.62 1.18
CA GLY A 212 13.70 -11.28 1.07
C GLY A 212 13.08 -10.29 2.05
N VAL A 213 11.75 -10.34 2.23
CA VAL A 213 11.06 -9.48 3.20
C VAL A 213 11.30 -9.90 4.65
N ALA A 214 11.44 -11.19 4.93
CA ALA A 214 11.81 -11.66 6.27
C ALA A 214 13.20 -11.10 6.68
N HIS A 215 14.16 -11.02 5.77
CA HIS A 215 15.43 -10.36 6.04
C HIS A 215 15.26 -8.85 6.29
N LEU A 216 14.32 -8.17 5.61
CA LEU A 216 13.98 -6.78 5.93
C LEU A 216 13.40 -6.68 7.35
N VAL A 217 12.52 -7.59 7.77
CA VAL A 217 11.98 -7.59 9.16
C VAL A 217 13.09 -7.71 10.19
N LEU A 218 14.02 -8.64 10.01
CA LEU A 218 15.16 -8.82 10.90
C LEU A 218 16.06 -7.57 10.92
N ALA A 219 16.46 -7.07 9.76
CA ALA A 219 17.28 -5.86 9.65
C ALA A 219 16.59 -4.64 10.29
N PHE A 220 15.29 -4.51 10.13
CA PHE A 220 14.51 -3.43 10.73
C PHE A 220 14.53 -3.52 12.27
N GLN A 221 14.32 -4.71 12.82
CA GLN A 221 14.36 -4.94 14.26
C GLN A 221 15.74 -4.62 14.86
N HIS A 222 16.82 -5.08 14.21
CA HIS A 222 18.18 -4.76 14.64
C HIS A 222 18.54 -3.26 14.49
N ALA A 223 18.01 -2.62 13.46
CA ALA A 223 18.23 -1.19 13.23
C ALA A 223 17.51 -0.31 14.25
N THR A 224 16.28 -0.65 14.62
CA THR A 224 15.40 0.21 15.43
C THR A 224 15.22 -0.26 16.86
N GLY A 225 15.50 -1.53 17.17
CA GLY A 225 15.14 -2.18 18.42
C GLY A 225 13.64 -2.40 18.61
N LYS A 226 12.83 -2.19 17.57
CA LYS A 226 11.35 -2.30 17.61
C LYS A 226 10.82 -3.25 16.54
N ASP A 227 9.69 -3.89 16.82
CA ASP A 227 8.91 -4.60 15.82
C ASP A 227 8.14 -3.62 14.92
N LEU A 228 7.78 -4.06 13.70
CA LEU A 228 7.10 -3.24 12.70
C LEU A 228 5.77 -2.66 13.18
N LEU A 229 4.89 -3.50 13.78
CA LEU A 229 3.55 -3.07 14.18
C LEU A 229 3.57 -1.92 15.20
N PRO A 230 4.25 -2.02 16.36
CA PRO A 230 4.31 -0.92 17.31
C PRO A 230 5.04 0.31 16.76
N TYR A 231 6.04 0.12 15.89
CA TYR A 231 6.74 1.25 15.27
C TYR A 231 5.85 2.03 14.31
N LEU A 232 5.13 1.32 13.42
CA LEU A 232 4.20 1.94 12.48
C LEU A 232 2.97 2.49 13.18
N LYS A 233 2.53 1.87 14.28
CA LYS A 233 1.41 2.39 15.07
C LYS A 233 1.71 3.81 15.55
N GLU A 234 2.84 4.01 16.18
CA GLU A 234 3.26 5.32 16.71
C GLU A 234 3.44 6.38 15.60
N ARG A 235 4.07 5.98 14.49
CA ARG A 235 4.55 6.92 13.47
C ARG A 235 3.56 7.19 12.35
N ILE A 236 2.68 6.22 12.05
CA ILE A 236 1.79 6.28 10.90
C ILE A 236 0.33 6.04 11.32
N PHE A 237 0.01 4.89 11.94
CA PHE A 237 -1.38 4.51 12.13
C PHE A 237 -2.13 5.46 13.04
N ASP A 238 -1.60 5.78 14.21
CA ASP A 238 -2.21 6.76 15.13
C ASP A 238 -2.36 8.15 14.48
N PRO A 239 -1.32 8.72 13.81
CA PRO A 239 -1.44 9.99 13.10
C PRO A 239 -2.50 10.05 12.00
N ILE A 240 -2.73 8.96 11.26
CA ILE A 240 -3.74 8.93 10.18
C ILE A 240 -5.09 8.37 10.65
N GLY A 241 -5.20 8.00 11.93
CA GLY A 241 -6.42 7.41 12.49
C GLY A 241 -6.71 5.99 12.00
N GLU A 242 -5.69 5.27 11.51
CA GLU A 242 -5.76 3.85 11.13
C GLU A 242 -5.60 2.96 12.37
N ALA A 243 -6.39 1.91 12.46
CA ALA A 243 -6.38 0.99 13.59
C ALA A 243 -6.35 -0.48 13.16
N PRO A 244 -5.23 -0.96 12.56
CA PRO A 244 -5.09 -2.38 12.27
C PRO A 244 -5.11 -3.17 13.58
N THR A 245 -5.84 -4.29 13.60
CA THR A 245 -6.07 -5.04 14.83
C THR A 245 -4.88 -5.87 15.26
N SER A 246 -4.12 -6.42 14.31
CA SER A 246 -2.94 -7.23 14.59
C SER A 246 -2.09 -7.44 13.34
N TRP A 247 -0.90 -7.96 13.56
CA TRP A 247 -0.04 -8.51 12.51
C TRP A 247 0.40 -9.90 12.91
N ASN A 248 0.20 -10.90 12.04
CA ASN A 248 0.68 -12.25 12.29
C ASN A 248 2.18 -12.21 12.61
N GLN A 249 2.57 -12.96 13.61
CA GLN A 249 3.95 -13.04 14.07
C GLN A 249 4.64 -14.30 13.58
N VAL A 250 5.96 -14.24 13.42
CA VAL A 250 6.86 -15.35 13.11
C VAL A 250 8.04 -15.31 14.07
N GLY A 251 8.68 -16.44 14.31
CA GLY A 251 9.71 -16.60 15.33
C GLY A 251 9.12 -16.94 16.70
N GLY A 252 9.91 -16.78 17.75
CA GLY A 252 9.51 -17.13 19.13
C GLY A 252 9.83 -18.58 19.52
N ASP A 253 10.59 -19.30 18.69
CA ASP A 253 11.08 -20.65 18.94
C ASP A 253 12.42 -20.72 19.70
N GLY A 254 12.81 -19.61 20.30
CA GLY A 254 13.90 -19.51 21.26
C GLY A 254 15.15 -18.77 20.80
N LYS A 255 15.31 -18.46 19.50
CA LYS A 255 16.45 -17.71 18.97
C LYS A 255 16.08 -16.28 18.57
N ILE A 256 14.91 -16.15 17.94
CA ILE A 256 14.39 -14.85 17.48
C ILE A 256 13.03 -14.67 18.13
N GLY A 257 12.84 -13.55 18.82
CA GLY A 257 11.55 -13.21 19.42
C GLY A 257 10.45 -13.12 18.36
N PRO A 258 9.16 -13.21 18.77
CA PRO A 258 8.07 -13.06 17.82
C PRO A 258 8.10 -11.67 17.18
N LEU A 259 8.16 -11.63 15.85
CA LEU A 259 8.18 -10.40 15.05
C LEU A 259 7.03 -10.39 14.06
N SER A 260 6.49 -9.23 13.76
CA SER A 260 5.52 -9.04 12.69
C SER A 260 6.03 -9.66 11.39
N GLN A 261 5.19 -10.46 10.74
CA GLN A 261 5.58 -11.26 9.57
C GLN A 261 6.11 -10.40 8.40
N GLY A 262 5.73 -9.14 8.32
CA GLY A 262 6.19 -8.14 7.34
C GLY A 262 5.76 -8.41 5.90
N TYR A 263 5.87 -9.62 5.41
CA TYR A 263 5.51 -10.00 4.05
C TYR A 263 4.02 -10.40 3.88
N SER A 264 3.29 -10.58 4.98
CA SER A 264 1.89 -11.01 5.02
C SER A 264 1.32 -10.79 6.42
N GLY A 265 0.03 -11.01 6.61
CA GLY A 265 -0.56 -11.21 7.91
C GLY A 265 -1.01 -9.96 8.66
N LEU A 266 -0.96 -8.78 8.06
CA LEU A 266 -1.60 -7.59 8.64
C LEU A 266 -3.12 -7.77 8.56
N MET A 267 -3.80 -7.63 9.71
CA MET A 267 -5.25 -7.72 9.86
C MET A 267 -5.83 -6.31 9.88
N THR A 268 -6.61 -5.99 8.87
CA THR A 268 -7.24 -4.65 8.73
C THR A 268 -8.50 -4.74 7.87
N ASN A 269 -9.35 -3.72 7.92
CA ASN A 269 -10.56 -3.64 7.10
C ASN A 269 -10.37 -2.68 5.91
N ALA A 270 -11.38 -2.63 5.03
CA ALA A 270 -11.30 -1.83 3.81
C ALA A 270 -11.12 -0.33 4.08
N ARG A 271 -11.78 0.22 5.11
CA ARG A 271 -11.69 1.65 5.44
C ARG A 271 -10.32 2.04 5.97
N GLU A 272 -9.75 1.19 6.82
CA GLU A 272 -8.42 1.42 7.39
C GLU A 272 -7.34 1.26 6.31
N HIS A 273 -7.41 0.21 5.49
CA HIS A 273 -6.47 0.05 4.37
C HIS A 273 -6.58 1.22 3.36
N ALA A 274 -7.76 1.81 3.20
CA ALA A 274 -7.94 3.00 2.37
C ALA A 274 -7.23 4.24 2.94
N ARG A 275 -7.07 4.38 4.26
CA ARG A 275 -6.29 5.47 4.89
C ARG A 275 -4.82 5.37 4.51
N PHE A 276 -4.26 4.16 4.56
CA PHE A 276 -2.90 3.90 4.09
C PHE A 276 -2.73 4.27 2.59
N CYS A 277 -3.67 3.85 1.75
CA CYS A 277 -3.66 4.20 0.33
C CYS A 277 -3.82 5.72 0.09
N HIS A 278 -4.63 6.40 0.91
CA HIS A 278 -4.82 7.84 0.83
C HIS A 278 -3.57 8.60 1.29
N LEU A 279 -2.91 8.16 2.35
CA LEU A 279 -1.59 8.68 2.73
C LEU A 279 -0.59 8.53 1.57
N ALA A 280 -0.59 7.38 0.91
CA ALA A 280 0.26 7.13 -0.24
C ALA A 280 -0.09 8.04 -1.43
N MET A 281 -1.38 8.28 -1.72
CA MET A 281 -1.83 9.22 -2.75
C MET A 281 -1.28 10.63 -2.52
N HIS A 282 -1.22 11.09 -1.28
CA HIS A 282 -0.64 12.37 -0.89
C HIS A 282 0.87 12.28 -0.63
N LYS A 283 1.54 11.22 -1.12
CA LYS A 283 2.98 11.01 -0.98
C LYS A 283 3.48 11.23 0.44
N GLY A 284 2.74 10.71 1.43
CA GLY A 284 3.12 10.74 2.83
C GLY A 284 2.77 12.00 3.61
N GLU A 285 1.99 12.90 3.03
CA GLU A 285 1.39 14.02 3.75
C GLU A 285 0.02 13.64 4.30
N TRP A 286 -0.29 14.08 5.51
CA TRP A 286 -1.59 13.90 6.16
C TRP A 286 -1.96 15.14 6.95
N ALA A 287 -3.04 15.81 6.55
CA ALA A 287 -3.57 17.00 7.21
C ALA A 287 -2.49 18.09 7.48
N GLY A 288 -1.67 18.39 6.46
CA GLY A 288 -0.59 19.38 6.54
C GLY A 288 0.69 18.91 7.25
N LYS A 289 0.75 17.65 7.70
CA LYS A 289 1.94 17.06 8.32
C LYS A 289 2.62 16.08 7.37
N ARG A 290 3.91 16.23 7.16
CA ARG A 290 4.73 15.26 6.42
C ARG A 290 5.08 14.09 7.33
N LEU A 291 4.36 12.98 7.22
CA LEU A 291 4.60 11.75 7.99
C LEU A 291 5.68 10.88 7.34
N VAL A 292 5.70 10.84 6.00
CA VAL A 292 6.66 10.08 5.20
C VAL A 292 7.27 11.00 4.15
N PRO A 293 8.59 10.99 3.94
CA PRO A 293 9.21 11.80 2.90
C PRO A 293 8.66 11.48 1.49
N ALA A 294 8.35 12.50 0.69
CA ALA A 294 7.85 12.30 -0.67
C ALA A 294 8.85 11.54 -1.55
N SER A 295 10.16 11.77 -1.32
CA SER A 295 11.25 11.07 -2.02
C SER A 295 11.22 9.55 -1.86
N TYR A 296 10.66 9.05 -0.73
CA TYR A 296 10.43 7.61 -0.58
C TYR A 296 9.44 7.10 -1.63
N TYR A 297 8.33 7.79 -1.87
CA TYR A 297 7.34 7.37 -2.87
C TYR A 297 7.90 7.50 -4.30
N ASP A 298 8.74 8.50 -4.56
CA ASP A 298 9.43 8.65 -5.86
C ASP A 298 10.37 7.48 -6.13
N PHE A 299 10.95 6.88 -5.10
CA PHE A 299 11.71 5.63 -5.18
C PHE A 299 10.80 4.40 -5.23
N ALA A 300 9.84 4.30 -4.31
CA ALA A 300 9.03 3.09 -4.13
C ALA A 300 8.11 2.81 -5.32
N TRP A 301 7.67 3.84 -6.03
CA TRP A 301 6.79 3.74 -7.19
C TRP A 301 7.54 3.71 -8.51
N LYS A 302 8.83 3.49 -8.47
CA LYS A 302 9.67 3.36 -9.66
C LYS A 302 10.05 1.91 -9.88
N GLY A 303 9.61 1.32 -11.01
CA GLY A 303 10.03 -0.02 -11.42
C GLY A 303 11.53 -0.10 -11.69
N THR A 304 12.07 -1.30 -11.56
CA THR A 304 13.50 -1.57 -11.81
C THR A 304 13.76 -1.93 -13.29
N LYS A 305 15.03 -1.96 -13.68
CA LYS A 305 15.40 -2.43 -15.03
C LYS A 305 15.05 -3.90 -15.25
N VAL A 306 15.10 -4.71 -14.18
CA VAL A 306 14.83 -6.16 -14.26
C VAL A 306 13.33 -6.49 -14.10
N ASN A 307 12.56 -5.59 -13.50
CA ASN A 307 11.11 -5.69 -13.46
C ASN A 307 10.48 -4.28 -13.46
N PRO A 308 10.04 -3.78 -14.61
CA PRO A 308 9.51 -2.41 -14.73
C PRO A 308 8.14 -2.20 -14.05
N VAL A 309 7.45 -3.28 -13.65
CA VAL A 309 6.13 -3.22 -13.02
C VAL A 309 6.17 -3.46 -11.51
N TYR A 310 7.37 -3.45 -10.89
CA TYR A 310 7.54 -3.63 -9.45
C TYR A 310 8.61 -2.68 -8.90
N GLY A 311 8.21 -1.84 -7.95
CA GLY A 311 9.09 -0.98 -7.19
C GLY A 311 9.38 -1.54 -5.80
N ALA A 312 9.62 -0.69 -4.81
CA ALA A 312 9.92 -1.13 -3.45
C ALA A 312 8.66 -1.68 -2.74
N GLN A 313 8.36 -2.95 -2.92
CA GLN A 313 7.21 -3.68 -2.38
C GLN A 313 5.83 -3.18 -2.88
N TRP A 314 5.83 -2.39 -3.95
CA TRP A 314 4.64 -1.91 -4.64
C TRP A 314 4.58 -2.47 -6.06
N TRP A 315 3.40 -2.82 -6.53
CA TRP A 315 3.16 -3.01 -7.95
C TRP A 315 2.93 -1.64 -8.57
N VAL A 316 3.68 -1.35 -9.63
CA VAL A 316 3.71 -0.03 -10.25
C VAL A 316 3.53 -0.15 -11.76
N GLN A 317 3.17 0.96 -12.41
CA GLN A 317 2.80 1.04 -13.82
C GLN A 317 1.55 0.23 -14.17
N PRO A 318 0.95 0.47 -15.33
CA PRO A 318 -0.27 -0.22 -15.72
C PRO A 318 0.02 -1.69 -16.02
N ARG A 319 -0.14 -2.54 -15.01
CA ARG A 319 -0.27 -4.00 -15.18
C ARG A 319 -1.55 -4.34 -15.94
N PHE A 320 -2.45 -3.37 -16.05
CA PHE A 320 -3.78 -3.51 -16.60
C PHE A 320 -3.93 -2.64 -17.84
N ALA A 321 -4.33 -3.24 -18.95
CA ALA A 321 -4.51 -2.54 -20.21
C ALA A 321 -5.51 -1.38 -20.06
N GLY A 322 -5.13 -0.18 -20.52
CA GLY A 322 -5.98 1.01 -20.47
C GLY A 322 -6.03 1.72 -19.12
N ALA A 323 -5.35 1.23 -18.09
CA ALA A 323 -5.23 1.95 -16.83
C ALA A 323 -4.25 3.15 -16.95
N PRO A 324 -4.44 4.22 -16.13
CA PRO A 324 -3.49 5.32 -16.05
C PRO A 324 -2.07 4.86 -15.73
N ALA A 325 -1.07 5.56 -16.29
CA ALA A 325 0.33 5.20 -16.11
C ALA A 325 0.84 5.32 -14.68
N ASP A 326 0.16 6.11 -13.86
CA ASP A 326 0.50 6.40 -12.46
C ASP A 326 -0.26 5.53 -11.45
N ILE A 327 -1.05 4.52 -11.92
CA ILE A 327 -1.67 3.57 -11.01
C ILE A 327 -0.60 2.77 -10.26
N VAL A 328 -0.74 2.72 -8.95
CA VAL A 328 0.07 1.86 -8.08
C VAL A 328 -0.83 1.01 -7.20
N GLN A 329 -0.30 -0.14 -6.75
CA GLN A 329 -1.11 -1.13 -6.08
C GLN A 329 -0.35 -1.82 -4.96
N THR A 330 -1.03 -1.99 -3.81
CA THR A 330 -0.70 -3.05 -2.85
C THR A 330 -1.46 -4.30 -3.26
N ALA A 331 -0.80 -5.43 -3.42
CA ALA A 331 -1.47 -6.65 -3.87
C ALA A 331 -1.24 -7.82 -2.91
N GLY A 332 -2.33 -8.43 -2.47
CA GLY A 332 -2.33 -9.59 -1.60
C GLY A 332 -3.10 -10.77 -2.16
N ALA A 333 -2.80 -11.95 -1.66
CA ALA A 333 -3.54 -13.15 -2.02
C ALA A 333 -5.06 -12.94 -1.80
N ARG A 334 -5.88 -13.70 -2.53
CA ARG A 334 -7.35 -13.56 -2.53
C ARG A 334 -7.81 -12.17 -3.00
N ASN A 335 -6.98 -11.51 -3.83
CA ASN A 335 -7.22 -10.16 -4.35
C ASN A 335 -7.48 -9.10 -3.25
N ASN A 336 -6.84 -9.21 -2.09
CA ASN A 336 -6.83 -8.18 -1.07
C ASN A 336 -5.87 -7.06 -1.53
N SER A 337 -6.42 -6.01 -2.10
CA SER A 337 -5.66 -4.99 -2.82
C SER A 337 -6.14 -3.59 -2.52
N GLY A 338 -5.21 -2.66 -2.44
CA GLY A 338 -5.48 -1.24 -2.46
C GLY A 338 -4.84 -0.62 -3.71
N PHE A 339 -5.59 0.21 -4.41
CA PHE A 339 -5.19 0.89 -5.62
C PHE A 339 -5.18 2.39 -5.40
N VAL A 340 -4.14 3.04 -5.90
CA VAL A 340 -3.97 4.49 -5.87
C VAL A 340 -3.75 4.97 -7.28
N VAL A 341 -4.55 5.94 -7.73
CA VAL A 341 -4.46 6.54 -9.07
C VAL A 341 -4.39 8.07 -8.91
N PRO A 342 -3.19 8.62 -8.72
CA PRO A 342 -3.02 10.05 -8.41
C PRO A 342 -3.64 10.98 -9.46
N SER A 343 -3.46 10.70 -10.75
CA SER A 343 -4.03 11.52 -11.84
C SER A 343 -5.55 11.60 -11.84
N LEU A 344 -6.22 10.67 -11.16
CA LEU A 344 -7.67 10.64 -11.03
C LEU A 344 -8.16 11.04 -9.63
N ASP A 345 -7.26 11.33 -8.68
CA ASP A 345 -7.60 11.51 -7.27
C ASP A 345 -8.53 10.36 -6.78
N LEU A 346 -8.10 9.14 -7.07
CA LEU A 346 -8.87 7.91 -6.85
C LEU A 346 -8.10 6.92 -6.00
N VAL A 347 -8.74 6.47 -4.94
CA VAL A 347 -8.35 5.29 -4.17
C VAL A 347 -9.48 4.28 -4.21
N PHE A 348 -9.18 3.03 -4.45
CA PHE A 348 -10.15 1.97 -4.22
C PHE A 348 -9.49 0.75 -3.57
N VAL A 349 -10.24 0.13 -2.69
CA VAL A 349 -9.77 -1.01 -1.89
C VAL A 349 -10.76 -2.15 -2.04
N ARG A 350 -10.22 -3.34 -2.17
CA ARG A 350 -10.97 -4.58 -2.11
C ARG A 350 -10.34 -5.48 -1.05
N THR A 351 -11.18 -5.99 -0.12
CA THR A 351 -10.80 -6.99 0.88
C THR A 351 -11.72 -8.20 0.81
N GLY A 352 -11.26 -9.37 1.23
CA GLY A 352 -12.11 -10.56 1.28
C GLY A 352 -11.35 -11.87 1.47
N ASP A 353 -12.11 -12.96 1.66
CA ASP A 353 -11.61 -14.32 1.91
C ASP A 353 -12.02 -15.35 0.85
N GLY A 354 -12.71 -14.93 -0.21
CA GLY A 354 -13.09 -15.79 -1.33
C GLY A 354 -11.88 -16.45 -2.01
N ASN A 355 -12.10 -17.58 -2.66
CA ASN A 355 -11.05 -18.33 -3.35
C ASN A 355 -11.37 -18.63 -4.81
N ASP A 356 -12.59 -18.36 -5.25
CA ASP A 356 -13.07 -18.70 -6.59
C ASP A 356 -13.07 -17.45 -7.49
N TYR A 357 -11.90 -17.14 -8.04
CA TYR A 357 -11.71 -15.98 -8.88
C TYR A 357 -11.54 -16.40 -10.34
N PRO A 358 -12.32 -15.84 -11.28
CA PRO A 358 -12.06 -16.04 -12.68
C PRO A 358 -10.66 -15.52 -13.07
N LYS A 359 -10.08 -16.12 -14.09
CA LYS A 359 -8.79 -15.67 -14.64
C LYS A 359 -8.90 -14.19 -15.04
N GLY A 360 -7.95 -13.39 -14.60
CA GLY A 360 -7.93 -11.94 -14.91
C GLY A 360 -8.88 -11.10 -14.04
N PHE A 361 -9.44 -11.67 -12.98
CA PHE A 361 -10.39 -10.99 -12.08
C PHE A 361 -9.98 -9.57 -11.71
N GLU A 362 -8.76 -9.39 -11.25
CA GLU A 362 -8.27 -8.09 -10.78
C GLU A 362 -8.23 -7.05 -11.90
N GLY A 363 -7.79 -7.45 -13.10
CA GLY A 363 -7.75 -6.55 -14.27
C GLY A 363 -9.14 -6.10 -14.72
N GLU A 364 -10.11 -7.01 -14.71
CA GLU A 364 -11.49 -6.65 -15.06
C GLU A 364 -12.14 -5.77 -13.98
N LEU A 365 -11.87 -6.03 -12.70
CA LEU A 365 -12.34 -5.17 -11.61
C LEU A 365 -11.79 -3.74 -11.74
N VAL A 366 -10.48 -3.60 -11.98
CA VAL A 366 -9.84 -2.30 -12.22
C VAL A 366 -10.48 -1.58 -13.40
N LYS A 367 -10.68 -2.27 -14.52
CA LYS A 367 -11.32 -1.72 -15.73
C LYS A 367 -12.74 -1.22 -15.44
N LEU A 368 -13.54 -1.99 -14.69
CA LEU A 368 -14.92 -1.61 -14.34
C LEU A 368 -14.96 -0.38 -13.42
N VAL A 369 -14.04 -0.29 -12.43
CA VAL A 369 -13.92 0.89 -11.56
C VAL A 369 -13.52 2.10 -12.38
N LEU A 370 -12.49 1.99 -13.23
CA LEU A 370 -12.01 3.10 -14.05
C LEU A 370 -13.06 3.57 -15.08
N ALA A 371 -13.87 2.67 -15.61
CA ALA A 371 -14.96 3.01 -16.54
C ALA A 371 -16.09 3.83 -15.89
N ALA A 372 -16.18 3.83 -14.56
CA ALA A 372 -17.13 4.66 -13.82
C ALA A 372 -16.61 6.08 -13.56
N VAL A 373 -15.33 6.34 -13.80
CA VAL A 373 -14.66 7.63 -13.54
C VAL A 373 -14.62 8.47 -14.80
N GLU A 374 -15.08 9.72 -14.70
CA GLU A 374 -15.10 10.73 -15.81
C GLU A 374 -14.00 11.78 -15.63
#